data_8d34d7952423b3d299ffd0d06761d89a
#
_entry.id   8d34d7952423b3d299ffd0d06761d89a
#
_cell.length_a   1.000
_cell.length_b   1.000
_cell.length_c   1.000
_cell.angle_alpha   90.00
_cell.angle_beta   90.00
_cell.angle_gamma   90.00
#
_symmetry.space_group_name_H-M   'P 1'
#
loop_
_entity.id
_entity.type
_entity.pdbx_description
1 polymer ?
#
loop_
_entity_poly.entity_id
_entity_poly.type
_entity_poly.pdbx_seq_one_letter_code
_entity_poly.pdbx_strand_id
1 'polypeptide(L)'
;MTESTLVAGSTDTPFVIAGRTLRSRLMVGTGKYRTPDEMVRAIDASGAEVVTVAVRRVSLDRSRDDGVLAHLDPSRYFLLSNTAGCYTAADAMRYARLARAAGFNEWVKLEVIGDQDTLLPDTAALLEATHTLAGEGFVVLAYTNDDLITALRLEDAGAAAVMPLASPIGSGLGLLNPYSIRTIKHRLSFPVIVDAGVGT
;
A
#
# COMPACT_ATOMS: atom_id res chain seq x y z
N MET A 1 31.90 36.35 -1.94
CA MET A 1 32.29 34.95 -1.64
C MET A 1 31.03 34.25 -1.21
N THR A 2 30.40 33.56 -2.13
CA THR A 2 29.17 32.80 -1.92
C THR A 2 29.53 31.37 -1.58
N GLU A 3 29.36 30.98 -0.32
CA GLU A 3 29.49 29.59 0.11
C GLU A 3 28.42 28.74 -0.57
N SER A 4 28.85 27.89 -1.47
CA SER A 4 28.03 26.82 -2.03
C SER A 4 27.88 25.74 -0.98
N THR A 5 26.69 25.68 -0.35
CA THR A 5 26.33 24.61 0.56
C THR A 5 26.17 23.34 -0.28
N LEU A 6 27.19 22.49 -0.26
CA LEU A 6 27.10 21.13 -0.78
C LEU A 6 26.07 20.37 0.03
N VAL A 7 24.90 20.15 -0.56
CA VAL A 7 23.92 19.16 -0.06
C VAL A 7 24.61 17.80 -0.10
N ALA A 8 24.97 17.28 1.08
CA ALA A 8 25.52 15.95 1.23
C ALA A 8 24.56 14.95 0.55
N GLY A 9 25.05 14.23 -0.43
CA GLY A 9 24.28 13.19 -1.11
C GLY A 9 23.70 12.22 -0.08
N SER A 10 22.41 12.00 -0.15
CA SER A 10 21.72 11.02 0.68
C SER A 10 22.38 9.67 0.54
N THR A 11 22.91 9.12 1.63
CA THR A 11 23.47 7.76 1.73
C THR A 11 22.36 6.71 1.85
N ASP A 12 21.15 7.07 1.43
CA ASP A 12 19.97 6.23 1.59
C ASP A 12 20.07 5.00 0.68
N THR A 13 19.95 3.83 1.27
CA THR A 13 19.95 2.57 0.51
C THR A 13 18.73 2.52 -0.39
N PRO A 14 18.84 1.99 -1.63
CA PRO A 14 17.69 1.85 -2.51
C PRO A 14 16.55 1.10 -1.82
N PHE A 15 15.33 1.63 -1.97
CA PHE A 15 14.13 0.95 -1.49
C PHE A 15 13.63 -0.02 -2.54
N VAL A 16 13.73 -1.32 -2.26
CA VAL A 16 13.41 -2.38 -3.23
C VAL A 16 12.29 -3.25 -2.69
N ILE A 17 11.25 -3.46 -3.51
CA ILE A 17 10.16 -4.41 -3.25
C ILE A 17 10.06 -5.35 -4.46
N ALA A 18 10.06 -6.65 -4.24
CA ALA A 18 9.93 -7.67 -5.29
C ALA A 18 10.80 -7.37 -6.53
N GLY A 19 12.05 -6.96 -6.32
CA GLY A 19 13.01 -6.62 -7.38
C GLY A 19 12.82 -5.24 -8.04
N ARG A 20 11.75 -4.52 -7.73
CA ARG A 20 11.53 -3.15 -8.22
C ARG A 20 12.17 -2.13 -7.28
N THR A 21 13.09 -1.34 -7.80
CA THR A 21 13.68 -0.20 -7.08
C THR A 21 12.77 1.01 -7.15
N LEU A 22 12.49 1.61 -6.00
CA LEU A 22 11.70 2.83 -5.85
C LEU A 22 12.59 3.96 -5.34
N ARG A 23 12.44 5.15 -5.94
CA ARG A 23 13.17 6.36 -5.53
C ARG A 23 12.54 7.01 -4.31
N SER A 24 11.21 6.93 -4.21
CA SER A 24 10.45 7.47 -3.08
C SER A 24 10.06 6.35 -2.11
N ARG A 25 10.22 6.61 -0.80
CA ARG A 25 9.70 5.73 0.25
C ARG A 25 8.24 6.03 0.59
N LEU A 26 7.66 7.08 -0.01
CA LEU A 26 6.28 7.49 0.20
C LEU A 26 5.38 6.83 -0.85
N MET A 27 4.31 6.21 -0.38
CA MET A 27 3.19 5.75 -1.19
C MET A 27 1.96 6.57 -0.81
N VAL A 28 1.18 7.01 -1.78
CA VAL A 28 -0.01 7.82 -1.54
C VAL A 28 -1.26 7.16 -2.11
N GLY A 29 -2.41 7.45 -1.49
CA GLY A 29 -3.71 6.98 -1.96
C GLY A 29 -4.44 8.02 -2.80
N THR A 30 -5.47 7.57 -3.51
CA THR A 30 -6.34 8.39 -4.35
C THR A 30 -7.63 8.84 -3.65
N GLY A 31 -7.81 8.47 -2.39
CA GLY A 31 -9.06 8.67 -1.67
C GLY A 31 -9.18 10.03 -0.97
N LYS A 32 -10.43 10.54 -0.90
CA LYS A 32 -10.85 11.69 -0.07
C LYS A 32 -10.35 13.07 -0.51
N TYR A 33 -9.82 13.23 -1.69
CA TYR A 33 -9.60 14.56 -2.28
C TYR A 33 -10.94 15.17 -2.74
N ARG A 34 -11.06 16.47 -2.67
CA ARG A 34 -12.29 17.19 -3.07
C ARG A 34 -12.52 17.16 -4.58
N THR A 35 -11.43 17.19 -5.34
CA THR A 35 -11.45 17.15 -6.81
C THR A 35 -10.31 16.28 -7.34
N PRO A 36 -10.45 15.73 -8.57
CA PRO A 36 -9.35 15.03 -9.24
C PRO A 36 -8.10 15.91 -9.42
N ASP A 37 -8.27 17.18 -9.73
CA ASP A 37 -7.14 18.13 -9.90
C ASP A 37 -6.38 18.34 -8.59
N GLU A 38 -7.08 18.42 -7.46
CA GLU A 38 -6.45 18.50 -6.14
C GLU A 38 -5.67 17.22 -5.84
N MET A 39 -6.24 16.06 -6.16
CA MET A 39 -5.57 14.78 -6.03
C MET A 39 -4.27 14.73 -6.84
N VAL A 40 -4.31 15.03 -8.12
CA VAL A 40 -3.13 15.00 -9.00
C VAL A 40 -2.05 15.95 -8.48
N ARG A 41 -2.40 17.18 -8.14
CA ARG A 41 -1.44 18.16 -7.61
C ARG A 41 -0.81 17.68 -6.28
N ALA A 42 -1.58 17.06 -5.40
CA ALA A 42 -1.06 16.54 -4.15
C ALA A 42 -0.12 15.33 -4.38
N ILE A 43 -0.48 14.43 -5.29
CA ILE A 43 0.36 13.31 -5.68
C ILE A 43 1.68 13.81 -6.29
N ASP A 44 1.62 14.75 -7.22
CA ASP A 44 2.82 15.36 -7.83
C ASP A 44 3.73 16.01 -6.78
N ALA A 45 3.15 16.83 -5.90
CA ALA A 45 3.90 17.52 -4.86
C ALA A 45 4.54 16.55 -3.83
N SER A 46 3.94 15.37 -3.63
CA SER A 46 4.47 14.36 -2.71
C SER A 46 5.74 13.68 -3.18
N GLY A 47 6.03 13.69 -4.48
CA GLY A 47 7.12 12.94 -5.10
C GLY A 47 6.97 11.42 -5.02
N ALA A 48 5.79 10.91 -4.65
CA ALA A 48 5.52 9.47 -4.59
C ALA A 48 5.50 8.86 -6.00
N GLU A 49 6.12 7.70 -6.14
CA GLU A 49 6.08 6.93 -7.39
C GLU A 49 4.94 5.90 -7.39
N VAL A 50 4.54 5.43 -6.20
CA VAL A 50 3.49 4.44 -6.02
C VAL A 50 2.21 5.12 -5.56
N VAL A 51 1.13 4.89 -6.32
CA VAL A 51 -0.20 5.45 -6.04
C VAL A 51 -1.19 4.31 -5.85
N THR A 52 -1.80 4.22 -4.66
CA THR A 52 -2.77 3.16 -4.37
C THR A 52 -4.16 3.53 -4.88
N VAL A 53 -4.82 2.57 -5.51
CA VAL A 53 -6.17 2.71 -6.09
C VAL A 53 -7.10 1.64 -5.52
N ALA A 54 -8.14 2.08 -4.81
CA ALA A 54 -9.15 1.17 -4.24
C ALA A 54 -10.07 0.63 -5.33
N VAL A 55 -9.86 -0.62 -5.76
CA VAL A 55 -10.53 -1.25 -6.90
C VAL A 55 -12.05 -1.26 -6.76
N ARG A 56 -12.58 -1.43 -5.54
CA ARG A 56 -14.03 -1.38 -5.27
C ARG A 56 -14.69 -0.03 -5.52
N ARG A 57 -13.90 1.05 -5.50
CA ARG A 57 -14.40 2.43 -5.49
C ARG A 57 -14.23 3.14 -6.81
N VAL A 58 -13.56 2.53 -7.77
CA VAL A 58 -13.27 3.15 -9.07
C VAL A 58 -13.90 2.35 -10.21
N SER A 59 -14.29 3.04 -11.27
CA SER A 59 -14.58 2.38 -12.53
C SER A 59 -13.27 1.84 -13.08
N LEU A 60 -13.24 0.54 -13.41
CA LEU A 60 -12.10 -0.09 -14.07
C LEU A 60 -12.10 0.17 -15.58
N ASP A 61 -13.18 0.75 -16.10
CA ASP A 61 -13.27 1.21 -17.49
C ASP A 61 -12.52 2.54 -17.64
N ARG A 62 -11.32 2.47 -18.16
CA ARG A 62 -10.45 3.63 -18.39
C ARG A 62 -10.89 4.54 -19.54
N SER A 63 -11.88 4.10 -20.34
CA SER A 63 -12.45 4.95 -21.41
C SER A 63 -13.41 6.03 -20.86
N ARG A 64 -13.77 5.95 -19.59
CA ARG A 64 -14.64 6.92 -18.94
C ARG A 64 -13.82 8.10 -18.39
N ASP A 65 -14.11 9.28 -18.87
CA ASP A 65 -13.41 10.53 -18.46
C ASP A 65 -13.74 10.98 -17.02
N ASP A 66 -14.75 10.39 -16.39
CA ASP A 66 -15.23 10.75 -15.05
C ASP A 66 -14.55 9.96 -13.91
N GLY A 67 -13.68 9.02 -14.24
CA GLY A 67 -13.05 8.13 -13.27
C GLY A 67 -11.72 8.66 -12.74
N VAL A 68 -11.38 8.31 -11.48
CA VAL A 68 -10.07 8.61 -10.87
C VAL A 68 -8.90 8.16 -11.76
N LEU A 69 -9.04 7.03 -12.44
CA LEU A 69 -8.00 6.48 -13.31
C LEU A 69 -7.73 7.31 -14.56
N ALA A 70 -8.72 8.08 -15.04
CA ALA A 70 -8.54 8.98 -16.20
C ALA A 70 -7.55 10.12 -15.90
N HIS A 71 -7.40 10.48 -14.62
CA HIS A 71 -6.52 11.57 -14.18
C HIS A 71 -5.12 11.10 -13.78
N LEU A 72 -4.86 9.78 -13.77
CA LEU A 72 -3.57 9.20 -13.38
C LEU A 72 -2.83 8.65 -14.59
N ASP A 73 -1.71 9.29 -14.93
CA ASP A 73 -0.84 8.83 -16.01
C ASP A 73 -0.03 7.59 -15.57
N PRO A 74 -0.30 6.39 -16.13
CA PRO A 74 0.41 5.17 -15.75
C PRO A 74 1.88 5.14 -16.21
N SER A 75 2.31 6.08 -17.04
CA SER A 75 3.72 6.23 -17.38
C SER A 75 4.51 6.96 -16.29
N ARG A 76 3.82 7.78 -15.48
CA ARG A 76 4.41 8.56 -14.38
C ARG A 76 4.32 7.85 -13.05
N TYR A 77 3.22 7.13 -12.80
CA TYR A 77 2.92 6.49 -11.52
C TYR A 77 2.81 4.99 -11.64
N PHE A 78 3.38 4.29 -10.68
CA PHE A 78 3.12 2.87 -10.50
C PHE A 78 1.80 2.70 -9.74
N LEU A 79 0.76 2.28 -10.45
CA LEU A 79 -0.57 2.10 -9.87
C LEU A 79 -0.63 0.78 -9.11
N LEU A 80 -0.79 0.86 -7.79
CA LEU A 80 -0.94 -0.28 -6.89
C LEU A 80 -2.41 -0.50 -6.60
N SER A 81 -2.96 -1.63 -7.07
CA SER A 81 -4.34 -2.00 -6.78
C SER A 81 -4.52 -2.26 -5.27
N ASN A 82 -5.67 -1.85 -4.71
CA ASN A 82 -5.97 -1.99 -3.29
C ASN A 82 -7.36 -2.61 -3.09
N THR A 83 -7.46 -3.61 -2.23
CA THR A 83 -8.71 -4.30 -1.90
C THR A 83 -9.46 -3.64 -0.73
N ALA A 84 -9.21 -2.37 -0.46
CA ALA A 84 -9.83 -1.60 0.60
C ALA A 84 -11.35 -1.76 0.65
N GLY A 85 -11.87 -2.06 1.84
CA GLY A 85 -13.29 -2.29 2.08
C GLY A 85 -13.77 -3.69 1.73
N CYS A 86 -12.89 -4.66 1.54
CA CYS A 86 -13.22 -6.08 1.53
C CYS A 86 -13.25 -6.62 2.97
N TYR A 87 -14.28 -7.38 3.29
CA TYR A 87 -14.52 -7.94 4.63
C TYR A 87 -14.35 -9.45 4.67
N THR A 88 -14.00 -10.08 3.56
CA THR A 88 -13.72 -11.51 3.46
C THR A 88 -12.52 -11.76 2.58
N ALA A 89 -11.80 -12.86 2.81
CA ALA A 89 -10.71 -13.32 1.94
C ALA A 89 -11.21 -13.50 0.49
N ALA A 90 -12.38 -14.11 0.32
CA ALA A 90 -12.96 -14.38 -1.00
C ALA A 90 -13.19 -13.08 -1.80
N ASP A 91 -13.73 -12.03 -1.16
CA ASP A 91 -13.93 -10.73 -1.81
C ASP A 91 -12.59 -10.06 -2.15
N ALA A 92 -11.64 -10.05 -1.23
CA ALA A 92 -10.32 -9.46 -1.47
C ALA A 92 -9.61 -10.14 -2.66
N MET A 93 -9.61 -11.46 -2.70
CA MET A 93 -9.06 -12.24 -3.82
C MET A 93 -9.80 -11.95 -5.15
N ARG A 94 -11.13 -11.88 -5.11
CA ARG A 94 -11.95 -11.55 -6.29
C ARG A 94 -11.58 -10.17 -6.85
N TYR A 95 -11.45 -9.15 -6.00
CA TYR A 95 -11.10 -7.79 -6.45
C TYR A 95 -9.64 -7.68 -6.93
N ALA A 96 -8.70 -8.40 -6.32
CA ALA A 96 -7.33 -8.48 -6.83
C ALA A 96 -7.28 -9.07 -8.25
N ARG A 97 -7.96 -10.20 -8.48
CA ARG A 97 -8.06 -10.83 -9.80
C ARG A 97 -8.77 -9.94 -10.83
N LEU A 98 -9.83 -9.22 -10.40
CA LEU A 98 -10.54 -8.26 -11.24
C LEU A 98 -9.65 -7.10 -11.68
N ALA A 99 -8.84 -6.54 -10.75
CA ALA A 99 -7.86 -5.51 -11.08
C ALA A 99 -6.87 -5.99 -12.15
N ARG A 100 -6.28 -7.19 -11.97
CA ARG A 100 -5.36 -7.78 -12.96
C ARG A 100 -6.04 -8.00 -14.31
N ALA A 101 -7.26 -8.50 -14.32
CA ALA A 101 -8.05 -8.67 -15.55
C ALA A 101 -8.37 -7.34 -16.26
N ALA A 102 -8.48 -6.24 -15.50
CA ALA A 102 -8.69 -4.89 -16.03
C ALA A 102 -7.39 -4.18 -16.45
N GLY A 103 -6.26 -4.89 -16.48
CA GLY A 103 -4.98 -4.38 -16.95
C GLY A 103 -4.12 -3.64 -15.90
N PHE A 104 -4.42 -3.80 -14.60
CA PHE A 104 -3.45 -3.49 -13.57
C PHE A 104 -2.32 -4.51 -13.59
N ASN A 105 -1.19 -4.14 -13.01
CA ASN A 105 -0.10 -5.08 -12.79
C ASN A 105 -0.47 -6.11 -11.71
N GLU A 106 0.41 -7.07 -11.48
CA GLU A 106 0.23 -8.14 -10.49
C GLU A 106 0.41 -7.73 -9.02
N TRP A 107 0.77 -6.47 -8.75
CA TRP A 107 0.92 -5.99 -7.39
C TRP A 107 -0.42 -5.64 -6.76
N VAL A 108 -0.60 -6.04 -5.51
CA VAL A 108 -1.81 -5.75 -4.76
C VAL A 108 -1.48 -5.34 -3.32
N LYS A 109 -2.00 -4.20 -2.89
CA LYS A 109 -2.14 -3.88 -1.47
C LYS A 109 -3.37 -4.65 -0.97
N LEU A 110 -3.10 -5.73 -0.24
CA LEU A 110 -4.14 -6.65 0.20
C LEU A 110 -4.67 -6.22 1.57
N GLU A 111 -5.94 -5.88 1.61
CA GLU A 111 -6.68 -5.58 2.83
C GLU A 111 -7.86 -6.55 2.97
N VAL A 112 -8.00 -7.15 4.15
CA VAL A 112 -9.21 -7.84 4.59
C VAL A 112 -9.58 -7.25 5.94
N ILE A 113 -10.72 -6.55 6.01
CA ILE A 113 -11.14 -5.80 7.19
C ILE A 113 -11.99 -6.71 8.09
N GLY A 114 -11.62 -6.81 9.36
CA GLY A 114 -12.33 -7.62 10.34
C GLY A 114 -13.44 -6.87 11.07
N ASP A 115 -13.29 -5.56 11.22
CA ASP A 115 -14.25 -4.72 11.93
C ASP A 115 -14.54 -3.42 11.16
N GLN A 116 -15.83 -3.11 10.99
CA GLN A 116 -16.28 -1.98 10.17
C GLN A 116 -16.06 -0.61 10.82
N ASP A 117 -16.05 -0.57 12.15
CA ASP A 117 -15.95 0.68 12.89
C ASP A 117 -14.49 1.13 13.02
N THR A 118 -13.60 0.19 13.32
CA THR A 118 -12.17 0.47 13.54
C THR A 118 -11.32 0.28 12.30
N LEU A 119 -11.82 -0.44 11.30
CA LEU A 119 -11.10 -0.85 10.08
C LEU A 119 -9.83 -1.68 10.38
N LEU A 120 -9.81 -2.35 11.52
CA LEU A 120 -8.73 -3.27 11.86
C LEU A 120 -8.78 -4.52 10.96
N PRO A 121 -7.61 -5.08 10.59
CA PRO A 121 -7.55 -6.23 9.68
C PRO A 121 -8.01 -7.52 10.35
N ASP A 122 -8.70 -8.37 9.57
CA ASP A 122 -8.86 -9.80 9.87
C ASP A 122 -7.59 -10.53 9.45
N THR A 123 -6.72 -10.81 10.41
CA THR A 123 -5.42 -11.40 10.13
C THR A 123 -5.50 -12.85 9.68
N ALA A 124 -6.53 -13.60 10.07
CA ALA A 124 -6.73 -14.98 9.62
C ALA A 124 -7.14 -15.02 8.15
N ALA A 125 -8.15 -14.25 7.78
CA ALA A 125 -8.60 -14.12 6.40
C ALA A 125 -7.53 -13.47 5.50
N LEU A 126 -6.73 -12.56 6.04
CA LEU A 126 -5.59 -11.96 5.34
C LEU A 126 -4.51 -12.99 4.99
N LEU A 127 -4.18 -13.89 5.92
CA LEU A 127 -3.21 -14.97 5.70
C LEU A 127 -3.67 -15.92 4.61
N GLU A 128 -4.94 -16.34 4.63
CA GLU A 128 -5.55 -17.19 3.59
C GLU A 128 -5.44 -16.52 2.21
N ALA A 129 -5.86 -15.26 2.12
CA ALA A 129 -5.83 -14.52 0.86
C ALA A 129 -4.40 -14.28 0.36
N THR A 130 -3.46 -13.99 1.27
CA THR A 130 -2.04 -13.81 0.93
C THR A 130 -1.45 -15.08 0.32
N HIS A 131 -1.61 -16.23 0.99
CA HIS A 131 -1.11 -17.51 0.51
C HIS A 131 -1.66 -17.84 -0.88
N THR A 132 -2.96 -17.65 -1.07
CA THR A 132 -3.62 -17.95 -2.35
C THR A 132 -3.13 -17.04 -3.46
N LEU A 133 -3.12 -15.72 -3.24
CA LEU A 133 -2.72 -14.75 -4.27
C LEU A 133 -1.22 -14.83 -4.60
N ALA A 134 -0.37 -15.06 -3.61
CA ALA A 134 1.06 -15.29 -3.84
C ALA A 134 1.29 -16.53 -4.73
N GLY A 135 0.56 -17.63 -4.46
CA GLY A 135 0.56 -18.83 -5.30
C GLY A 135 0.06 -18.59 -6.74
N GLU A 136 -0.76 -17.56 -6.96
CA GLU A 136 -1.24 -17.13 -8.28
C GLU A 136 -0.31 -16.13 -8.98
N GLY A 137 0.86 -15.83 -8.40
CA GLY A 137 1.85 -14.91 -8.94
C GLY A 137 1.59 -13.44 -8.67
N PHE A 138 0.74 -13.09 -7.68
CA PHE A 138 0.63 -11.72 -7.22
C PHE A 138 1.80 -11.33 -6.33
N VAL A 139 2.22 -10.08 -6.43
CA VAL A 139 3.13 -9.42 -5.49
C VAL A 139 2.28 -8.78 -4.40
N VAL A 140 2.16 -9.48 -3.26
CA VAL A 140 1.25 -9.10 -2.19
C VAL A 140 1.94 -8.18 -1.18
N LEU A 141 1.40 -6.98 -0.98
CA LEU A 141 1.72 -6.07 0.11
C LEU A 141 0.58 -6.14 1.12
N ALA A 142 0.80 -6.82 2.24
CA ALA A 142 -0.27 -7.19 3.18
C ALA A 142 -0.49 -6.13 4.26
N TYR A 143 -1.67 -5.47 4.26
CA TYR A 143 -2.08 -4.56 5.34
C TYR A 143 -2.42 -5.36 6.60
N THR A 144 -1.76 -5.05 7.70
CA THR A 144 -1.88 -5.80 8.95
C THR A 144 -1.78 -4.90 10.18
N ASN A 145 -1.93 -5.47 11.35
CA ASN A 145 -1.60 -4.83 12.64
C ASN A 145 -0.09 -4.88 12.92
N ASP A 146 0.32 -4.35 14.07
CA ASP A 146 1.71 -4.30 14.54
C ASP A 146 2.13 -5.58 15.32
N ASP A 147 1.50 -6.72 15.04
CA ASP A 147 1.84 -8.01 15.64
C ASP A 147 2.95 -8.72 14.85
N LEU A 148 4.08 -8.99 15.53
CA LEU A 148 5.22 -9.69 14.95
C LEU A 148 4.87 -11.09 14.45
N ILE A 149 4.05 -11.83 15.17
CA ILE A 149 3.76 -13.23 14.80
C ILE A 149 2.92 -13.29 13.53
N THR A 150 1.95 -12.39 13.40
CA THR A 150 1.20 -12.21 12.15
C THR A 150 2.11 -11.82 10.99
N ALA A 151 3.04 -10.88 11.22
CA ALA A 151 3.98 -10.44 10.18
C ALA A 151 4.89 -11.58 9.69
N LEU A 152 5.42 -12.42 10.58
CA LEU A 152 6.20 -13.62 10.23
C LEU A 152 5.36 -14.63 9.43
N ARG A 153 4.12 -14.88 9.84
CA ARG A 153 3.22 -15.77 9.10
C ARG A 153 2.88 -15.24 7.70
N LEU A 154 2.76 -13.92 7.54
CA LEU A 154 2.56 -13.32 6.23
C LEU A 154 3.79 -13.48 5.33
N GLU A 155 5.01 -13.41 5.89
CA GLU A 155 6.23 -13.75 5.18
C GLU A 155 6.21 -15.18 4.69
N ASP A 156 5.93 -16.13 5.58
CA ASP A 156 5.81 -17.57 5.25
C ASP A 156 4.69 -17.83 4.21
N ALA A 157 3.62 -17.03 4.22
CA ALA A 157 2.53 -17.13 3.25
C ALA A 157 2.88 -16.55 1.87
N GLY A 158 4.07 -15.95 1.70
CA GLY A 158 4.56 -15.43 0.43
C GLY A 158 4.26 -13.96 0.16
N ALA A 159 3.97 -13.16 1.19
CA ALA A 159 3.91 -11.71 1.03
C ALA A 159 5.25 -11.16 0.54
N ALA A 160 5.23 -10.10 -0.26
CA ALA A 160 6.42 -9.38 -0.71
C ALA A 160 6.78 -8.19 0.18
N ALA A 161 5.83 -7.73 0.99
CA ALA A 161 5.99 -6.72 2.03
C ALA A 161 4.84 -6.83 3.03
N VAL A 162 5.05 -6.35 4.25
CA VAL A 162 3.96 -6.11 5.21
C VAL A 162 3.76 -4.61 5.41
N MET A 163 2.50 -4.24 5.63
CA MET A 163 2.08 -2.86 5.84
C MET A 163 1.39 -2.73 7.21
N PRO A 164 2.16 -2.79 8.32
CA PRO A 164 1.57 -2.64 9.64
C PRO A 164 1.04 -1.23 9.85
N LEU A 165 -0.15 -1.12 10.42
CA LEU A 165 -0.75 0.17 10.73
C LEU A 165 0.07 0.93 11.80
N ALA A 166 0.23 2.24 11.64
CA ALA A 166 0.77 3.12 12.68
C ALA A 166 -0.24 3.34 13.79
N SER A 167 -1.50 3.55 13.39
CA SER A 167 -2.69 3.73 14.23
C SER A 167 -3.94 3.48 13.38
N PRO A 168 -5.14 3.41 13.97
CA PRO A 168 -6.37 3.16 13.20
C PRO A 168 -6.54 4.13 12.02
N ILE A 169 -7.06 3.61 10.90
CA ILE A 169 -7.30 4.38 9.68
C ILE A 169 -8.09 5.66 9.99
N GLY A 170 -7.59 6.81 9.54
CA GLY A 170 -8.25 8.11 9.70
C GLY A 170 -8.05 8.77 11.06
N SER A 171 -7.36 8.14 12.02
CA SER A 171 -7.12 8.70 13.36
C SER A 171 -6.10 9.84 13.35
N GLY A 172 -5.10 9.79 12.47
CA GLY A 172 -4.00 10.76 12.45
C GLY A 172 -3.14 10.77 13.72
N LEU A 173 -3.17 9.69 14.51
CA LEU A 173 -2.48 9.62 15.81
C LEU A 173 -0.97 9.35 15.68
N GLY A 174 -0.48 9.12 14.46
CA GLY A 174 0.92 8.80 14.24
C GLY A 174 1.28 7.37 14.65
N LEU A 175 2.57 7.12 14.85
CA LEU A 175 3.07 5.79 15.19
C LEU A 175 2.90 5.52 16.69
N LEU A 176 1.86 4.76 17.05
CA LEU A 176 1.54 4.46 18.46
C LEU A 176 2.51 3.49 19.10
N ASN A 177 3.02 2.51 18.35
CA ASN A 177 3.90 1.47 18.88
C ASN A 177 5.20 1.34 18.07
N PRO A 178 6.13 2.27 18.21
CA PRO A 178 7.40 2.25 17.47
C PRO A 178 8.27 1.02 17.82
N TYR A 179 8.09 0.45 19.00
CA TYR A 179 8.82 -0.74 19.42
C TYR A 179 8.42 -1.97 18.58
N SER A 180 7.12 -2.22 18.42
CA SER A 180 6.61 -3.31 17.58
C SER A 180 7.07 -3.16 16.13
N ILE A 181 6.92 -1.98 15.54
CA ILE A 181 7.34 -1.73 14.16
C ILE A 181 8.85 -1.97 13.97
N ARG A 182 9.66 -1.50 14.92
CA ARG A 182 11.11 -1.76 14.89
C ARG A 182 11.42 -3.26 14.98
N THR A 183 10.71 -3.97 15.85
CA THR A 183 10.88 -5.41 16.05
C THR A 183 10.50 -6.16 14.77
N ILE A 184 9.37 -5.86 14.16
CA ILE A 184 8.95 -6.43 12.87
C ILE A 184 10.02 -6.19 11.81
N LYS A 185 10.48 -4.94 11.65
CA LYS A 185 11.52 -4.58 10.69
C LYS A 185 12.83 -5.36 10.87
N HIS A 186 13.22 -5.66 12.12
CA HIS A 186 14.44 -6.42 12.40
C HIS A 186 14.32 -7.91 12.17
N ARG A 187 13.10 -8.44 12.17
CA ARG A 187 12.85 -9.89 12.09
C ARG A 187 12.50 -10.38 10.69
N LEU A 188 11.94 -9.51 9.86
CA LEU A 188 11.55 -9.85 8.48
C LEU A 188 12.71 -9.66 7.50
N SER A 189 12.74 -10.50 6.47
CA SER A 189 13.75 -10.42 5.39
C SER A 189 13.36 -9.47 4.26
N PHE A 190 12.12 -8.96 4.24
CA PHE A 190 11.56 -8.10 3.21
C PHE A 190 11.07 -6.76 3.78
N PRO A 191 10.67 -5.81 2.92
CA PRO A 191 10.29 -4.45 3.34
C PRO A 191 9.09 -4.39 4.29
N VAL A 192 9.19 -3.48 5.26
CA VAL A 192 8.10 -3.09 6.15
C VAL A 192 7.69 -1.66 5.80
N ILE A 193 6.42 -1.46 5.49
CA ILE A 193 5.84 -0.18 5.08
C ILE A 193 4.81 0.23 6.13
N VAL A 194 5.09 1.28 6.87
CA VAL A 194 4.12 1.79 7.85
C VAL A 194 2.92 2.37 7.13
N ASP A 195 1.73 1.90 7.46
CA ASP A 195 0.47 2.31 6.83
C ASP A 195 -0.50 2.89 7.86
N ALA A 196 -1.56 3.51 7.41
CA ALA A 196 -2.71 3.99 8.18
C ALA A 196 -2.41 4.87 9.40
N GLY A 197 -3.25 5.84 9.65
CA GLY A 197 -3.19 6.69 10.84
C GLY A 197 -1.90 7.48 11.04
N VAL A 198 -1.03 7.52 10.03
CA VAL A 198 0.22 8.27 10.04
C VAL A 198 -0.14 9.76 10.07
N GLY A 199 -0.16 10.38 11.19
CA GLY A 199 -0.43 11.81 11.34
C GLY A 199 0.75 12.69 10.94
N THR A 200 0.58 13.99 11.12
CA THR A 200 1.62 15.01 11.00
C THR A 200 2.10 15.45 12.37
#